data_77c54a020e202e8a477d0eaaa8a27cba
#
_entry.id   77c54a020e202e8a477d0eaaa8a27cba
#
_cell.length_a   1.000
_cell.length_b   1.000
_cell.length_c   1.000
_cell.angle_alpha   90.00
_cell.angle_beta   90.00
_cell.angle_gamma   90.00
#
_symmetry.space_group_name_H-M   'P 1'
#
loop_
_entity.id
_entity.type
_entity.pdbx_description
1 polymer ?
#
loop_
_entity_poly.entity_id
_entity_poly.type
_entity_poly.pdbx_seq_one_letter_code
_entity_poly.pdbx_strand_id
1 'polypeptide(L)'
;SLEHMITPSTKLSISAYQKEYTNSPILPHATFHNDPTFLFDELRMYNGIVSSGTALSDGLEVLIQKKKAENFYGLVGGSIFNATFTDYNGIKRNRNHNYRYIFNIVGGYRPNTDWEISIRWSYFGGRPYTPINLDASLTADEQILYLDEFNENRTPDYHSLFIHYEKRYNFQRSNLVLFFEVWNTYN
;
A
#
# COMPACT_ATOMS: atom_id res chain seq x y z
N SER A 1 13.07 15.77 -3.23
CA SER A 1 13.30 14.68 -4.18
C SER A 1 14.52 14.95 -5.02
N LEU A 2 15.21 13.90 -5.42
CA LEU A 2 16.35 13.89 -6.35
C LEU A 2 15.98 13.00 -7.52
N GLU A 3 16.23 13.48 -8.74
CA GLU A 3 16.06 12.70 -9.97
C GLU A 3 17.37 12.70 -10.76
N HIS A 4 17.74 11.53 -11.28
CA HIS A 4 18.94 11.36 -12.08
C HIS A 4 18.70 10.42 -13.25
N MET A 5 19.12 10.82 -14.45
CA MET A 5 19.09 9.97 -15.64
C MET A 5 20.38 9.11 -15.67
N ILE A 6 20.23 7.82 -15.35
CA ILE A 6 21.36 6.85 -15.42
C ILE A 6 21.74 6.59 -16.88
N THR A 7 20.72 6.47 -17.75
CA THR A 7 20.85 6.36 -19.19
C THR A 7 19.76 7.20 -19.86
N PRO A 8 19.80 7.45 -21.19
CA PRO A 8 18.70 8.16 -21.87
C PRO A 8 17.31 7.55 -21.68
N SER A 9 17.22 6.26 -21.31
CA SER A 9 15.96 5.54 -21.08
C SER A 9 15.74 5.11 -19.64
N THR A 10 16.68 5.34 -18.72
CA THR A 10 16.60 4.87 -17.33
C THR A 10 16.77 6.03 -16.36
N LYS A 11 15.76 6.23 -15.53
CA LYS A 11 15.73 7.26 -14.50
C LYS A 11 15.73 6.64 -13.10
N LEU A 12 16.52 7.21 -12.20
CA LEU A 12 16.46 7.01 -10.76
C LEU A 12 15.77 8.22 -10.12
N SER A 13 14.84 7.96 -9.21
CA SER A 13 14.24 8.98 -8.35
C SER A 13 14.37 8.55 -6.89
N ILE A 14 14.79 9.45 -6.03
CA ILE A 14 14.88 9.26 -4.59
C ILE A 14 14.11 10.40 -3.93
N SER A 15 13.18 10.08 -3.05
CA SER A 15 12.37 11.07 -2.34
C SER A 15 12.34 10.76 -0.85
N ALA A 16 12.51 11.77 -0.02
CA ALA A 16 12.19 11.71 1.39
C ALA A 16 11.03 12.67 1.65
N TYR A 17 10.13 12.29 2.54
CA TYR A 17 8.98 13.10 2.90
C TYR A 17 8.65 13.00 4.38
N GLN A 18 8.04 14.06 4.88
CA GLN A 18 7.37 14.10 6.17
C GLN A 18 6.06 14.88 6.00
N LYS A 19 4.96 14.30 6.48
CA LYS A 19 3.62 14.90 6.44
C LYS A 19 3.05 14.91 7.85
N GLU A 20 2.76 16.10 8.32
CA GLU A 20 2.10 16.32 9.61
C GLU A 20 0.64 16.69 9.37
N TYR A 21 -0.24 16.09 10.15
CA TYR A 21 -1.67 16.37 10.13
C TYR A 21 -2.05 16.93 11.50
N THR A 22 -2.65 18.09 11.50
CA THR A 22 -3.17 18.76 12.70
C THR A 22 -4.68 18.92 12.60
N ASN A 23 -5.33 19.08 13.73
CA ASN A 23 -6.78 19.25 13.79
C ASN A 23 -7.55 18.11 13.10
N SER A 24 -7.00 16.91 13.12
CA SER A 24 -7.69 15.73 12.62
C SER A 24 -8.88 15.39 13.52
N PRO A 25 -10.00 14.88 12.97
CA PRO A 25 -11.14 14.46 13.77
C PRO A 25 -10.79 13.25 14.62
N ILE A 26 -11.08 13.31 15.91
CA ILE A 26 -10.94 12.20 16.86
C ILE A 26 -12.16 12.08 17.76
N LEU A 27 -12.40 10.88 18.29
CA LEU A 27 -13.43 10.60 19.28
C LEU A 27 -12.84 10.61 20.68
N PRO A 28 -13.30 11.47 21.60
CA PRO A 28 -12.74 11.59 22.95
C PRO A 28 -12.85 10.32 23.81
N HIS A 29 -13.80 9.46 23.51
CA HIS A 29 -14.13 8.30 24.35
C HIS A 29 -13.88 6.93 23.69
N ALA A 30 -13.37 6.89 22.46
CA ALA A 30 -13.14 5.66 21.72
C ALA A 30 -11.74 5.65 21.11
N THR A 31 -10.84 4.86 21.69
CA THR A 31 -9.45 4.78 21.24
C THR A 31 -9.30 4.17 19.85
N PHE A 32 -10.15 3.23 19.48
CA PHE A 32 -10.06 2.51 18.21
C PHE A 32 -10.62 3.29 16.99
N HIS A 33 -11.43 4.33 17.23
CA HIS A 33 -11.97 5.20 16.18
C HIS A 33 -11.13 6.47 15.95
N ASN A 34 -10.01 6.60 16.63
CA ASN A 34 -9.19 7.81 16.59
C ASN A 34 -8.15 7.81 15.45
N ASP A 35 -8.10 6.79 14.61
CA ASP A 35 -7.27 6.86 13.39
C ASP A 35 -7.96 7.74 12.35
N PRO A 36 -7.39 8.90 12.00
CA PRO A 36 -7.98 9.81 11.02
C PRO A 36 -8.03 9.25 9.59
N THR A 37 -7.43 8.09 9.34
CA THR A 37 -7.58 7.36 8.07
C THR A 37 -8.75 6.41 8.07
N PHE A 38 -9.32 6.15 9.24
CA PHE A 38 -10.47 5.31 9.40
C PHE A 38 -11.73 6.17 9.32
N LEU A 39 -12.22 6.43 8.12
CA LEU A 39 -13.63 6.60 7.81
C LEU A 39 -14.30 7.95 8.10
N PHE A 40 -14.34 8.74 7.08
CA PHE A 40 -15.38 9.77 6.93
C PHE A 40 -16.81 9.20 7.02
N ASP A 41 -17.08 7.95 6.68
CA ASP A 41 -18.43 7.40 6.65
C ASP A 41 -18.90 6.90 8.02
N GLU A 42 -18.05 6.31 8.83
CA GLU A 42 -18.41 5.89 10.20
C GLU A 42 -18.42 7.04 11.21
N LEU A 43 -17.54 8.02 11.03
CA LEU A 43 -17.52 9.22 11.90
C LEU A 43 -18.81 10.04 11.86
N ARG A 44 -19.58 9.96 10.78
CA ARG A 44 -20.89 10.64 10.68
C ARG A 44 -21.93 10.13 11.67
N MET A 45 -21.75 8.94 12.21
CA MET A 45 -22.69 8.34 13.15
C MET A 45 -22.39 8.68 14.62
N TYR A 46 -21.26 9.33 14.90
CA TYR A 46 -20.85 9.63 16.28
C TYR A 46 -21.02 11.10 16.62
N ASN A 47 -21.78 11.37 17.70
CA ASN A 47 -21.83 12.67 18.34
C ASN A 47 -20.57 12.87 19.21
N GLY A 48 -19.96 14.05 19.16
CA GLY A 48 -18.85 14.39 20.05
C GLY A 48 -17.44 14.32 19.41
N ILE A 49 -17.36 14.26 18.07
CA ILE A 49 -16.08 14.37 17.37
C ILE A 49 -15.45 15.73 17.63
N VAL A 50 -14.17 15.72 17.99
CA VAL A 50 -13.37 16.94 18.17
C VAL A 50 -12.23 16.99 17.16
N SER A 51 -11.89 18.19 16.69
CA SER A 51 -10.80 18.40 15.74
C SER A 51 -9.50 18.78 16.48
N SER A 52 -8.96 17.83 17.25
CA SER A 52 -7.71 18.02 18.02
C SER A 52 -6.67 16.92 17.80
N GLY A 53 -6.96 15.97 16.93
CA GLY A 53 -6.05 14.88 16.61
C GLY A 53 -4.82 15.33 15.83
N THR A 54 -3.73 14.58 15.96
CA THR A 54 -2.50 14.76 15.18
C THR A 54 -2.07 13.44 14.57
N ALA A 55 -1.47 13.51 13.39
CA ALA A 55 -0.87 12.34 12.78
C ALA A 55 0.42 12.72 12.05
N LEU A 56 1.32 11.74 11.92
CA LEU A 56 2.61 11.89 11.26
C LEU A 56 2.80 10.76 10.26
N SER A 57 3.26 11.10 9.07
CA SER A 57 3.76 10.12 8.09
C SER A 57 5.08 10.60 7.53
N ASP A 58 6.10 9.79 7.65
CA ASP A 58 7.45 10.05 7.15
C ASP A 58 7.98 8.82 6.42
N GLY A 59 8.83 9.05 5.42
CA GLY A 59 9.35 7.95 4.65
C GLY A 59 10.39 8.33 3.61
N LEU A 60 11.03 7.28 3.09
CA LEU A 60 11.97 7.31 1.98
C LEU A 60 11.46 6.44 0.85
N GLU A 61 11.50 6.95 -0.36
CA GLU A 61 11.07 6.28 -1.58
C GLU A 61 12.21 6.24 -2.59
N VAL A 62 12.41 5.10 -3.22
CA VAL A 62 13.36 4.92 -4.32
C VAL A 62 12.62 4.30 -5.50
N LEU A 63 12.79 4.89 -6.68
CA LEU A 63 12.19 4.42 -7.91
C LEU A 63 13.23 4.40 -9.02
N ILE A 64 13.39 3.24 -9.66
CA ILE A 64 14.14 3.08 -10.91
C ILE A 64 13.12 2.77 -12.00
N GLN A 65 13.07 3.62 -13.01
CA GLN A 65 12.18 3.46 -14.16
C GLN A 65 12.98 3.35 -15.44
N LYS A 66 12.78 2.27 -16.17
CA LYS A 66 13.30 2.09 -17.54
C LYS A 66 12.13 2.20 -18.52
N LYS A 67 12.13 3.25 -19.35
CA LYS A 67 11.23 3.35 -20.51
C LYS A 67 11.59 2.26 -21.51
N LYS A 68 10.63 1.88 -22.35
CA LYS A 68 10.89 0.93 -23.43
C LYS A 68 12.03 1.45 -24.30
N ALA A 69 13.16 0.76 -24.22
CA ALA A 69 14.31 0.95 -25.08
C ALA A 69 14.76 -0.46 -25.47
N GLU A 70 15.04 -0.66 -26.74
CA GLU A 70 15.24 -1.99 -27.29
C GLU A 70 14.00 -2.88 -26.99
N ASN A 71 14.19 -3.96 -26.22
CA ASN A 71 13.15 -4.95 -25.98
C ASN A 71 12.60 -4.94 -24.54
N PHE A 72 13.23 -4.18 -23.62
CA PHE A 72 12.91 -4.22 -22.19
C PHE A 72 12.35 -2.88 -21.72
N TYR A 73 11.41 -2.97 -20.79
CA TYR A 73 10.94 -1.85 -19.99
C TYR A 73 10.65 -2.32 -18.57
N GLY A 74 10.59 -1.40 -17.62
CA GLY A 74 10.24 -1.78 -16.28
C GLY A 74 10.32 -0.67 -15.26
N LEU A 75 9.93 -1.03 -14.06
CA LEU A 75 9.92 -0.19 -12.88
C LEU A 75 10.27 -1.05 -11.67
N VAL A 76 11.21 -0.59 -10.87
CA VAL A 76 11.53 -1.14 -9.56
C VAL A 76 11.36 -0.02 -8.56
N GLY A 77 10.42 -0.17 -7.64
CA GLY A 77 10.12 0.81 -6.62
C GLY A 77 10.14 0.21 -5.22
N GLY A 78 10.64 0.97 -4.28
CA GLY A 78 10.60 0.63 -2.86
C GLY A 78 10.32 1.85 -2.01
N SER A 79 9.54 1.67 -0.96
CA SER A 79 9.25 2.69 0.05
C SER A 79 9.44 2.07 1.43
N ILE A 80 10.13 2.80 2.31
CA ILE A 80 10.19 2.50 3.75
C ILE A 80 9.59 3.71 4.43
N PHE A 81 8.57 3.50 5.27
CA PHE A 81 7.83 4.59 5.87
C PHE A 81 7.25 4.22 7.22
N ASN A 82 6.90 5.25 7.98
CA ASN A 82 6.16 5.14 9.20
C ASN A 82 4.94 6.06 9.14
N ALA A 83 3.79 5.58 9.60
CA ALA A 83 2.56 6.34 9.65
C ALA A 83 1.87 6.10 11.00
N THR A 84 1.78 7.16 11.81
CA THR A 84 1.24 7.10 13.17
C THR A 84 0.24 8.22 13.39
N PHE A 85 -0.59 8.07 14.41
CA PHE A 85 -1.44 9.14 14.94
C PHE A 85 -1.37 9.16 16.45
N THR A 86 -1.77 10.26 17.04
CA THR A 86 -1.88 10.41 18.49
C THR A 86 -3.35 10.37 18.86
N ASP A 87 -3.75 9.42 19.70
CA ASP A 87 -5.11 9.29 20.17
C ASP A 87 -5.50 10.39 21.20
N TYR A 88 -6.75 10.40 21.65
CA TYR A 88 -7.25 11.37 22.61
C TYR A 88 -6.48 11.34 23.94
N ASN A 89 -5.94 10.20 24.34
CA ASN A 89 -5.16 10.03 25.57
C ASN A 89 -3.69 10.42 25.40
N GLY A 90 -3.29 10.91 24.24
CA GLY A 90 -1.90 11.26 23.93
C GLY A 90 -1.01 10.06 23.59
N ILE A 91 -1.58 8.88 23.38
CA ILE A 91 -0.85 7.67 23.04
C ILE A 91 -0.60 7.63 21.53
N LYS A 92 0.64 7.42 21.13
CA LYS A 92 1.05 7.28 19.74
C LYS A 92 0.77 5.86 19.25
N ARG A 93 -0.03 5.73 18.17
CA ARG A 93 -0.48 4.45 17.61
C ARG A 93 -0.19 4.35 16.12
N ASN A 94 -0.11 3.12 15.60
CA ASN A 94 0.03 2.89 14.17
C ASN A 94 -1.29 3.19 13.43
N ARG A 95 -1.19 3.82 12.26
CA ARG A 95 -2.31 3.93 11.32
C ARG A 95 -2.55 2.59 10.62
N ASN A 96 -3.78 2.35 10.18
CA ASN A 96 -4.18 1.10 9.52
C ASN A 96 -3.34 0.72 8.29
N HIS A 97 -2.74 1.68 7.62
CA HIS A 97 -1.91 1.48 6.44
C HIS A 97 -0.41 1.64 6.70
N ASN A 98 0.02 1.54 7.97
CA ASN A 98 1.44 1.57 8.32
C ASN A 98 2.10 0.22 8.03
N TYR A 99 2.25 -0.12 6.76
CA TYR A 99 2.92 -1.36 6.31
C TYR A 99 4.42 -1.36 6.58
N ARG A 100 5.03 -0.25 6.93
CA ARG A 100 6.47 0.00 7.13
C ARG A 100 7.29 -0.04 5.85
N TYR A 101 7.03 -0.94 4.94
CA TYR A 101 7.72 -1.05 3.65
C TYR A 101 6.81 -1.64 2.57
N ILE A 102 7.07 -1.19 1.36
CA ILE A 102 6.39 -1.64 0.14
C ILE A 102 7.45 -1.74 -0.95
N PHE A 103 7.50 -2.87 -1.65
CA PHE A 103 8.35 -3.07 -2.81
C PHE A 103 7.52 -3.54 -4.00
N ASN A 104 7.81 -2.99 -5.17
CA ASN A 104 7.16 -3.36 -6.41
C ASN A 104 8.18 -3.51 -7.52
N ILE A 105 8.04 -4.57 -8.30
CA ILE A 105 8.78 -4.80 -9.53
C ILE A 105 7.76 -5.02 -10.64
N VAL A 106 7.84 -4.22 -11.68
CA VAL A 106 7.05 -4.39 -12.91
C VAL A 106 8.04 -4.40 -14.05
N GLY A 107 7.97 -5.39 -14.91
CA GLY A 107 8.88 -5.46 -16.05
C GLY A 107 8.28 -6.23 -17.21
N GLY A 108 8.64 -5.84 -18.42
CA GLY A 108 8.20 -6.51 -19.62
C GLY A 108 9.33 -6.66 -20.64
N TYR A 109 9.25 -7.74 -21.38
CA TYR A 109 10.09 -8.06 -22.51
C TYR A 109 9.25 -8.17 -23.76
N ARG A 110 9.48 -7.27 -24.72
CA ARG A 110 8.76 -7.18 -26.00
C ARG A 110 9.77 -7.04 -27.13
N PRO A 111 10.29 -8.16 -27.64
CA PRO A 111 11.34 -8.16 -28.68
C PRO A 111 10.85 -7.68 -30.05
N ASN A 112 9.56 -7.81 -30.31
CA ASN A 112 8.94 -7.38 -31.55
C ASN A 112 7.50 -6.89 -31.29
N THR A 113 6.74 -6.61 -32.34
CA THR A 113 5.35 -6.17 -32.22
C THR A 113 4.36 -7.28 -31.94
N ASP A 114 4.78 -8.54 -32.04
CA ASP A 114 3.89 -9.70 -32.11
C ASP A 114 3.65 -10.36 -30.76
N TRP A 115 4.59 -10.24 -29.83
CA TRP A 115 4.40 -10.83 -28.51
C TRP A 115 5.12 -10.06 -27.39
N GLU A 116 4.62 -10.25 -26.20
CA GLU A 116 5.14 -9.64 -25.00
C GLU A 116 4.96 -10.60 -23.82
N ILE A 117 5.95 -10.63 -22.93
CA ILE A 117 5.83 -11.23 -21.62
C ILE A 117 6.13 -10.16 -20.57
N SER A 118 5.30 -10.08 -19.54
CA SER A 118 5.53 -9.16 -18.44
C SER A 118 5.23 -9.79 -17.08
N ILE A 119 5.87 -9.25 -16.07
CA ILE A 119 5.69 -9.66 -14.67
C ILE A 119 5.37 -8.44 -13.82
N ARG A 120 4.61 -8.67 -12.76
CA ARG A 120 4.45 -7.75 -11.65
C ARG A 120 4.60 -8.52 -10.35
N TRP A 121 5.57 -8.14 -9.57
CA TRP A 121 5.78 -8.65 -8.23
C TRP A 121 5.60 -7.53 -7.22
N SER A 122 4.86 -7.83 -6.14
CA SER A 122 4.59 -6.90 -5.05
C SER A 122 4.89 -7.56 -3.72
N TYR A 123 5.48 -6.80 -2.80
CA TYR A 123 5.79 -7.22 -1.44
C TYR A 123 5.45 -6.10 -0.48
N PHE A 124 4.61 -6.38 0.51
CA PHE A 124 4.17 -5.43 1.52
C PHE A 124 4.46 -5.97 2.91
N GLY A 125 4.92 -5.11 3.81
CA GLY A 125 4.98 -5.42 5.22
C GLY A 125 3.61 -5.72 5.82
N GLY A 126 3.57 -6.39 6.94
CA GLY A 126 2.34 -6.75 7.61
C GLY A 126 1.49 -5.52 7.98
N ARG A 127 0.19 -5.58 7.67
CA ARG A 127 -0.78 -4.55 8.04
C ARG A 127 -0.98 -4.55 9.56
N PRO A 128 -0.99 -3.37 10.22
CA PRO A 128 -1.39 -3.27 11.62
C PRO A 128 -2.83 -3.72 11.84
N TYR A 129 -3.08 -4.40 12.93
CA TYR A 129 -4.43 -4.74 13.37
C TYR A 129 -4.52 -4.79 14.90
N THR A 130 -5.75 -4.65 15.41
CA THR A 130 -6.09 -4.79 16.82
C THR A 130 -6.58 -6.21 17.07
N PRO A 131 -6.00 -6.97 18.02
CA PRO A 131 -6.42 -8.34 18.28
C PRO A 131 -7.82 -8.39 18.89
N ILE A 132 -8.51 -9.52 18.66
CA ILE A 132 -9.84 -9.80 19.21
C ILE A 132 -9.70 -10.38 20.61
N ASN A 133 -10.46 -9.85 21.55
CA ASN A 133 -10.65 -10.43 22.87
C ASN A 133 -11.71 -11.53 22.79
N LEU A 134 -11.25 -12.78 22.61
CA LEU A 134 -12.14 -13.91 22.40
C LEU A 134 -13.08 -14.16 23.61
N ASP A 135 -12.58 -14.09 24.83
CA ASP A 135 -13.36 -14.36 26.03
C ASP A 135 -14.50 -13.32 26.23
N ALA A 136 -14.15 -12.05 26.06
CA ALA A 136 -15.12 -10.97 26.12
C ALA A 136 -16.13 -11.06 24.97
N SER A 137 -15.67 -11.38 23.76
CA SER A 137 -16.53 -11.50 22.58
C SER A 137 -17.54 -12.64 22.72
N LEU A 138 -17.12 -13.81 23.23
CA LEU A 138 -18.01 -14.93 23.50
C LEU A 138 -19.06 -14.63 24.59
N THR A 139 -18.67 -13.83 25.57
CA THR A 139 -19.59 -13.44 26.66
C THR A 139 -20.64 -12.43 26.19
N ALA A 140 -20.24 -11.49 25.33
CA ALA A 140 -21.10 -10.42 24.85
C ALA A 140 -21.91 -10.76 23.58
N ASP A 141 -21.61 -11.89 22.93
CA ASP A 141 -22.15 -12.30 21.62
C ASP A 141 -21.89 -11.22 20.52
N GLU A 142 -20.75 -10.50 20.65
CA GLU A 142 -20.31 -9.49 19.69
C GLU A 142 -18.79 -9.42 19.62
N GLN A 143 -18.23 -8.85 18.55
CA GLN A 143 -16.78 -8.69 18.41
C GLN A 143 -16.26 -7.60 19.36
N ILE A 144 -15.46 -8.00 20.35
CA ILE A 144 -14.74 -7.10 21.25
C ILE A 144 -13.24 -7.17 20.94
N LEU A 145 -12.60 -5.99 20.84
CA LEU A 145 -11.18 -5.85 20.55
C LEU A 145 -10.40 -5.49 21.82
N TYR A 146 -9.10 -5.87 21.88
CA TYR A 146 -8.17 -5.35 22.88
C TYR A 146 -7.78 -3.90 22.52
N LEU A 147 -8.54 -2.91 23.01
CA LEU A 147 -8.35 -1.50 22.65
C LEU A 147 -7.02 -0.92 23.13
N ASP A 148 -6.46 -1.47 24.19
CA ASP A 148 -5.14 -1.07 24.67
C ASP A 148 -4.02 -1.44 23.70
N GLU A 149 -4.25 -2.48 22.88
CA GLU A 149 -3.35 -2.96 21.82
C GLU A 149 -3.76 -2.48 20.41
N PHE A 150 -4.38 -1.31 20.34
CA PHE A 150 -4.89 -0.81 19.06
C PHE A 150 -3.79 -0.69 18.00
N ASN A 151 -3.91 -1.46 16.90
CA ASN A 151 -2.96 -1.51 15.80
C ASN A 151 -1.51 -1.87 16.20
N GLU A 152 -1.31 -2.58 17.31
CA GLU A 152 0.03 -3.00 17.76
C GLU A 152 0.49 -4.28 17.07
N ASN A 153 -0.42 -5.20 16.78
CA ASN A 153 -0.13 -6.45 16.10
C ASN A 153 -0.08 -6.25 14.57
N ARG A 154 0.56 -7.20 13.88
CA ARG A 154 0.70 -7.14 12.42
C ARG A 154 0.34 -8.48 11.79
N THR A 155 -0.35 -8.42 10.65
CA THR A 155 -0.51 -9.59 9.80
C THR A 155 0.84 -10.06 9.27
N PRO A 156 0.97 -11.31 8.80
CA PRO A 156 2.11 -11.71 7.99
C PRO A 156 2.31 -10.78 6.79
N ASP A 157 3.54 -10.69 6.33
CA ASP A 157 3.87 -9.96 5.11
C ASP A 157 3.13 -10.56 3.92
N TYR A 158 2.72 -9.70 3.00
CA TYR A 158 2.03 -10.10 1.78
C TYR A 158 2.94 -9.98 0.58
N HIS A 159 2.96 -10.99 -0.27
CA HIS A 159 3.63 -10.94 -1.56
C HIS A 159 2.81 -11.65 -2.64
N SER A 160 2.95 -11.19 -3.86
CA SER A 160 2.26 -11.80 -5.01
C SER A 160 3.05 -11.60 -6.29
N LEU A 161 2.97 -12.58 -7.17
CA LEU A 161 3.56 -12.55 -8.50
C LEU A 161 2.47 -12.75 -9.55
N PHE A 162 2.44 -11.83 -10.52
CA PHE A 162 1.59 -11.87 -11.70
C PHE A 162 2.45 -12.06 -12.93
N ILE A 163 2.01 -12.92 -13.82
CA ILE A 163 2.65 -13.16 -15.10
C ILE A 163 1.63 -12.92 -16.19
N HIS A 164 2.00 -12.14 -17.17
CA HIS A 164 1.18 -11.86 -18.34
C HIS A 164 1.98 -12.23 -19.59
N TYR A 165 1.33 -12.94 -20.53
CA TYR A 165 1.84 -13.23 -21.85
C TYR A 165 0.80 -12.79 -22.88
N GLU A 166 1.26 -12.09 -23.92
CA GLU A 166 0.41 -11.60 -25.00
C GLU A 166 1.00 -11.98 -26.37
N LYS A 167 0.11 -12.42 -27.26
CA LYS A 167 0.43 -12.65 -28.67
C LYS A 167 -0.51 -11.86 -29.55
N ARG A 168 0.03 -11.13 -30.52
CA ARG A 168 -0.69 -10.31 -31.48
C ARG A 168 -0.57 -10.89 -32.87
N TYR A 169 -1.70 -10.91 -33.58
CA TYR A 169 -1.79 -11.29 -34.98
C TYR A 169 -2.37 -10.10 -35.74
N ASN A 170 -1.58 -9.56 -36.65
CA ASN A 170 -1.95 -8.40 -37.45
C ASN A 170 -2.39 -8.86 -38.85
N PHE A 171 -3.67 -8.70 -39.17
CA PHE A 171 -4.24 -8.97 -40.48
C PHE A 171 -4.44 -7.65 -41.24
N GLN A 172 -4.72 -7.72 -42.54
CA GLN A 172 -4.88 -6.52 -43.36
C GLN A 172 -6.00 -5.56 -42.91
N ARG A 173 -7.06 -6.09 -42.27
CA ARG A 173 -8.24 -5.30 -41.85
C ARG A 173 -8.63 -5.49 -40.38
N SER A 174 -7.87 -6.27 -39.63
CA SER A 174 -8.18 -6.58 -38.25
C SER A 174 -6.93 -6.96 -37.46
N ASN A 175 -6.98 -6.82 -36.17
CA ASN A 175 -5.95 -7.29 -35.25
C ASN A 175 -6.61 -8.24 -34.26
N LEU A 176 -5.95 -9.38 -34.00
CA LEU A 176 -6.31 -10.32 -32.93
C LEU A 176 -5.23 -10.28 -31.86
N VAL A 177 -5.64 -10.06 -30.63
CA VAL A 177 -4.76 -10.12 -29.47
C VAL A 177 -5.23 -11.25 -28.57
N LEU A 178 -4.36 -12.22 -28.35
CA LEU A 178 -4.57 -13.29 -27.39
C LEU A 178 -3.66 -13.05 -26.19
N PHE A 179 -4.19 -13.09 -25.00
CA PHE A 179 -3.40 -12.96 -23.79
C PHE A 179 -3.73 -14.07 -22.79
N PHE A 180 -2.75 -14.40 -21.97
CA PHE A 180 -2.82 -15.33 -20.88
C PHE A 180 -2.26 -14.66 -19.64
N GLU A 181 -2.99 -14.71 -18.53
CA GLU A 181 -2.59 -14.14 -17.24
C GLU A 181 -2.66 -15.18 -16.14
N VAL A 182 -1.62 -15.22 -15.32
CA VAL A 182 -1.61 -15.97 -14.07
C VAL A 182 -1.51 -14.98 -12.91
N TRP A 183 -2.51 -15.01 -12.07
CA TRP A 183 -2.60 -14.16 -10.91
C TRP A 183 -2.19 -14.95 -9.67
N ASN A 184 -1.31 -14.34 -8.87
CA ASN A 184 -0.87 -14.92 -7.60
C ASN A 184 -0.26 -16.32 -7.77
N THR A 185 0.80 -16.41 -8.57
CA THR A 185 1.38 -17.65 -9.11
C THR A 185 1.80 -18.67 -8.03
N TYR A 186 2.02 -18.26 -6.80
CA TYR A 186 2.60 -19.10 -5.74
C TYR A 186 1.98 -18.91 -4.33
N ASN A 187 0.85 -18.19 -4.18
CA ASN A 187 0.12 -18.02 -2.92
C ASN A 187 -1.29 -18.57 -2.99
#